data_2c32324ae44e2511c09d0eb1051ccf08
#
_entry.id   2c32324ae44e2511c09d0eb1051ccf08
#
_cell.length_a   1.000
_cell.length_b   1.000
_cell.length_c   1.000
_cell.angle_alpha   90.00
_cell.angle_beta   90.00
_cell.angle_gamma   90.00
#
_symmetry.space_group_name_H-M   'P 1'
#
loop_
_entity.id
_entity.type
_entity.pdbx_description
1 polymer ?
#
loop_
_entity_poly.entity_id
_entity_poly.type
_entity_poly.pdbx_seq_one_letter_code
_entity_poly.pdbx_strand_id
1 'polypeptide(L)'
;MIVLSPRLKTASDMVRKGVVVADIGTDHAYLPSYLVLNGICPRALACDLRKGPLENAAETLERWNISDKITLRLSDGLDELSDGEADDIIMAGMGGILIAKLLERTEWVKNKNIRLILQPMSHAEEVRSFLCNNGFDIIEERTCRDDGRIYSVICAEYSGKIEAFPQGYEFYGKLDPNDDIARKLVERQHKRLKIRASSLREANFKLDEAEYCEKACLGMESFLNGGEK
;
A
#
# COMPACT_ATOMS: atom_id res chain seq x y z
N MET A 1 18.36 18.26 4.75
CA MET A 1 17.20 17.49 5.28
C MET A 1 16.58 16.73 4.10
N ILE A 2 16.29 15.43 4.25
CA ILE A 2 15.60 14.64 3.23
C ILE A 2 14.14 15.08 3.18
N VAL A 3 13.65 15.43 1.99
CA VAL A 3 12.26 15.78 1.76
C VAL A 3 11.61 14.63 1.01
N LEU A 4 10.58 14.05 1.61
CA LEU A 4 9.81 12.98 0.98
C LEU A 4 8.73 13.57 0.07
N SER A 5 8.39 12.86 -1.00
CA SER A 5 7.18 13.14 -1.77
C SER A 5 5.93 12.93 -0.90
N PRO A 6 4.78 13.55 -1.23
CA PRO A 6 3.57 13.43 -0.42
C PRO A 6 3.16 11.98 -0.13
N ARG A 7 3.26 11.06 -1.09
CA ARG A 7 2.92 9.65 -0.91
C ARG A 7 3.87 8.94 0.07
N LEU A 8 5.18 9.19 -0.02
CA LEU A 8 6.15 8.63 0.91
C LEU A 8 6.05 9.25 2.30
N LYS A 9 5.70 10.55 2.37
CA LYS A 9 5.43 11.20 3.65
C LYS A 9 4.20 10.60 4.34
N THR A 10 3.12 10.37 3.60
CA THR A 10 1.92 9.70 4.13
C THR A 10 2.25 8.31 4.63
N ALA A 11 3.06 7.53 3.89
CA ALA A 11 3.51 6.21 4.35
C ALA A 11 4.38 6.33 5.63
N SER A 12 5.30 7.29 5.70
CA SER A 12 6.13 7.52 6.88
C SER A 12 5.33 7.85 8.15
N ASP A 13 4.18 8.53 7.99
CA ASP A 13 3.31 8.93 9.11
C ASP A 13 2.48 7.77 9.70
N MET A 14 2.48 6.62 9.03
CA MET A 14 1.83 5.39 9.52
C MET A 14 2.81 4.43 10.22
N VAL A 15 4.11 4.72 10.17
CA VAL A 15 5.16 3.91 10.81
C VAL A 15 5.08 4.05 12.33
N ARG A 16 5.15 2.93 13.04
CA ARG A 16 5.25 2.90 14.50
C ARG A 16 6.60 3.44 14.96
N LYS A 17 6.60 4.19 16.06
CA LYS A 17 7.85 4.73 16.62
C LYS A 17 8.65 3.65 17.35
N GLY A 18 9.96 3.67 17.15
CA GLY A 18 10.91 2.83 17.90
C GLY A 18 11.02 1.39 17.39
N VAL A 19 10.36 1.06 16.27
CA VAL A 19 10.39 -0.27 15.64
C VAL A 19 11.43 -0.36 14.52
N VAL A 20 11.76 -1.57 14.09
CA VAL A 20 12.61 -1.82 12.92
C VAL A 20 11.74 -1.81 11.66
N VAL A 21 12.18 -1.11 10.64
CA VAL A 21 11.43 -0.94 9.37
C VAL A 21 12.14 -1.66 8.23
N ALA A 22 11.39 -2.34 7.36
CA ALA A 22 11.85 -2.80 6.06
C ALA A 22 11.17 -2.01 4.94
N ASP A 23 11.95 -1.35 4.08
CA ASP A 23 11.50 -0.63 2.89
C ASP A 23 11.80 -1.49 1.65
N ILE A 24 10.77 -1.97 0.99
CA ILE A 24 10.85 -2.91 -0.12
C ILE A 24 10.66 -2.16 -1.45
N GLY A 25 11.67 -2.24 -2.33
CA GLY A 25 11.76 -1.43 -3.54
C GLY A 25 12.26 -0.02 -3.24
N THR A 26 13.33 0.03 -2.47
CA THR A 26 13.80 1.27 -1.81
C THR A 26 14.35 2.34 -2.74
N ASP A 27 14.78 2.00 -3.95
CA ASP A 27 15.42 2.85 -4.96
C ASP A 27 16.62 3.66 -4.40
N HIS A 28 16.43 4.83 -3.83
CA HIS A 28 17.47 5.70 -3.25
C HIS A 28 17.54 5.68 -1.72
N ALA A 29 16.82 4.81 -1.04
CA ALA A 29 16.68 4.74 0.41
C ALA A 29 16.24 6.07 1.09
N TYR A 30 15.52 6.95 0.38
CA TYR A 30 15.07 8.21 0.97
C TYR A 30 14.09 8.02 2.12
N LEU A 31 13.17 7.06 2.01
CA LEU A 31 12.18 6.79 3.06
C LEU A 31 12.83 6.23 4.33
N PRO A 32 13.61 5.14 4.30
CA PRO A 32 14.28 4.64 5.51
C PRO A 32 15.27 5.64 6.09
N SER A 33 15.99 6.41 5.25
CA SER A 33 16.87 7.48 5.72
C SER A 33 16.11 8.59 6.45
N TYR A 34 14.95 9.00 5.92
CA TYR A 34 14.09 9.97 6.59
C TYR A 34 13.63 9.46 7.96
N LEU A 35 13.19 8.21 8.05
CA LEU A 35 12.71 7.59 9.29
C LEU A 35 13.81 7.54 10.36
N VAL A 36 15.02 7.14 9.99
CA VAL A 36 16.17 7.05 10.90
C VAL A 36 16.64 8.45 11.33
N LEU A 37 16.79 9.40 10.41
CA LEU A 37 17.28 10.75 10.72
C LEU A 37 16.31 11.55 11.60
N ASN A 38 15.02 11.26 11.52
CA ASN A 38 14.01 11.89 12.38
C ASN A 38 13.72 11.10 13.67
N GLY A 39 14.47 10.04 13.96
CA GLY A 39 14.31 9.24 15.18
C GLY A 39 12.98 8.49 15.25
N ILE A 40 12.34 8.22 14.10
CA ILE A 40 11.09 7.44 14.04
C ILE A 40 11.41 5.95 14.24
N CYS A 41 12.44 5.44 13.55
CA CYS A 41 12.96 4.09 13.76
C CYS A 41 14.45 4.11 14.12
N PRO A 42 14.93 3.16 14.95
CA PRO A 42 16.34 3.09 15.34
C PRO A 42 17.23 2.57 14.21
N ARG A 43 16.71 1.71 13.38
CA ARG A 43 17.38 1.09 12.23
C ARG A 43 16.37 0.65 11.19
N ALA A 44 16.84 0.43 9.95
CA ALA A 44 15.99 -0.06 8.85
C ALA A 44 16.75 -1.04 7.95
N LEU A 45 15.96 -1.83 7.19
CA LEU A 45 16.42 -2.59 6.04
C LEU A 45 15.90 -1.88 4.78
N ALA A 46 16.75 -1.70 3.79
CA ALA A 46 16.41 -1.10 2.51
C ALA A 46 16.70 -2.14 1.41
N CYS A 47 15.64 -2.65 0.81
CA CYS A 47 15.70 -3.79 -0.10
C CYS A 47 15.30 -3.38 -1.52
N ASP A 48 16.03 -3.87 -2.52
CA ASP A 48 15.64 -3.76 -3.93
C ASP A 48 16.07 -5.00 -4.70
N LEU A 49 15.35 -5.30 -5.77
CA LEU A 49 15.65 -6.41 -6.70
C LEU A 49 16.92 -6.16 -7.52
N ARG A 50 17.29 -4.90 -7.74
CA ARG A 50 18.35 -4.47 -8.65
C ARG A 50 19.51 -3.84 -7.89
N LYS A 51 20.73 -4.07 -8.38
CA LYS A 51 21.95 -3.50 -7.76
C LYS A 51 22.04 -1.99 -7.91
N GLY A 52 21.66 -1.42 -9.06
CA GLY A 52 21.75 0.03 -9.30
C GLY A 52 21.00 0.88 -8.26
N PRO A 53 19.73 0.60 -7.96
CA PRO A 53 19.02 1.25 -6.84
C PRO A 53 19.74 1.14 -5.50
N LEU A 54 20.36 -0.01 -5.19
CA LEU A 54 21.12 -0.18 -3.95
C LEU A 54 22.44 0.62 -3.95
N GLU A 55 23.08 0.81 -5.09
CA GLU A 55 24.24 1.70 -5.25
C GLU A 55 23.83 3.16 -4.97
N ASN A 56 22.73 3.63 -5.53
CA ASN A 56 22.17 4.95 -5.23
C ASN A 56 21.79 5.09 -3.74
N ALA A 57 21.24 4.02 -3.15
CA ALA A 57 20.93 3.97 -1.73
C ALA A 57 22.21 4.12 -0.89
N ALA A 58 23.29 3.39 -1.23
CA ALA A 58 24.58 3.48 -0.53
C ALA A 58 25.13 4.91 -0.53
N GLU A 59 25.12 5.58 -1.68
CA GLU A 59 25.54 7.01 -1.78
C GLU A 59 24.69 7.92 -0.88
N THR A 60 23.37 7.64 -0.76
CA THR A 60 22.49 8.38 0.13
C THR A 60 22.89 8.16 1.59
N LEU A 61 23.14 6.91 2.00
CA LEU A 61 23.52 6.57 3.38
C LEU A 61 24.87 7.21 3.77
N GLU A 62 25.86 7.17 2.89
CA GLU A 62 27.16 7.80 3.10
C GLU A 62 27.02 9.31 3.25
N ARG A 63 26.28 9.98 2.35
CA ARG A 63 26.02 11.42 2.39
C ARG A 63 25.44 11.89 3.71
N TRP A 64 24.59 11.07 4.34
CA TRP A 64 23.91 11.38 5.60
C TRP A 64 24.57 10.76 6.84
N ASN A 65 25.68 10.03 6.67
CA ASN A 65 26.42 9.35 7.73
C ASN A 65 25.53 8.44 8.61
N ILE A 66 24.73 7.59 7.94
CA ILE A 66 23.77 6.66 8.57
C ILE A 66 23.92 5.21 8.05
N SER A 67 25.07 4.89 7.44
CA SER A 67 25.34 3.54 6.92
C SER A 67 25.38 2.45 7.99
N ASP A 68 25.61 2.82 9.24
CA ASP A 68 25.57 1.94 10.42
C ASP A 68 24.14 1.61 10.87
N LYS A 69 23.14 2.37 10.42
CA LYS A 69 21.73 2.24 10.84
C LYS A 69 20.81 1.62 9.79
N ILE A 70 21.25 1.56 8.55
CA ILE A 70 20.43 1.04 7.44
C ILE A 70 21.20 -0.06 6.71
N THR A 71 20.64 -1.27 6.70
CA THR A 71 21.19 -2.42 5.98
C THR A 71 20.63 -2.45 4.56
N LEU A 72 21.48 -2.40 3.54
CA LEU A 72 21.10 -2.60 2.15
C LEU A 72 21.06 -4.09 1.82
N ARG A 73 20.00 -4.54 1.13
CA ARG A 73 19.83 -5.95 0.79
C ARG A 73 19.29 -6.12 -0.63
N LEU A 74 19.96 -6.92 -1.43
CA LEU A 74 19.45 -7.34 -2.73
C LEU A 74 18.39 -8.41 -2.49
N SER A 75 17.12 -8.13 -2.84
CA SER A 75 15.99 -9.03 -2.56
C SER A 75 14.87 -8.86 -3.60
N ASP A 76 14.30 -9.95 -4.05
CA ASP A 76 13.03 -9.92 -4.79
C ASP A 76 11.88 -9.84 -3.80
N GLY A 77 11.42 -8.61 -3.54
CA GLY A 77 10.43 -8.36 -2.50
C GLY A 77 10.96 -8.74 -1.12
N LEU A 78 10.32 -9.70 -0.47
CA LEU A 78 10.59 -10.16 0.90
C LEU A 78 11.43 -11.45 0.96
N ASP A 79 11.89 -12.00 -0.16
CA ASP A 79 12.48 -13.33 -0.23
C ASP A 79 13.76 -13.48 0.62
N GLU A 80 14.55 -12.42 0.72
CA GLU A 80 15.78 -12.40 1.51
C GLU A 80 15.59 -11.84 2.94
N LEU A 81 14.34 -11.69 3.39
CA LEU A 81 13.99 -11.30 4.75
C LEU A 81 13.40 -12.49 5.50
N SER A 82 13.59 -12.49 6.82
CA SER A 82 13.06 -13.51 7.72
C SER A 82 12.10 -12.89 8.75
N ASP A 83 11.23 -13.72 9.30
CA ASP A 83 10.37 -13.33 10.44
C ASP A 83 11.21 -12.77 11.59
N GLY A 84 10.76 -11.65 12.16
CA GLY A 84 11.43 -10.95 13.26
C GLY A 84 12.57 -10.01 12.86
N GLU A 85 12.94 -9.89 11.57
CA GLU A 85 13.95 -8.90 11.13
C GLU A 85 13.38 -7.47 11.05
N ALA A 86 12.08 -7.33 10.82
CA ALA A 86 11.38 -6.04 10.80
C ALA A 86 10.00 -6.14 11.44
N ASP A 87 9.58 -5.05 12.06
CA ASP A 87 8.25 -4.91 12.68
C ASP A 87 7.26 -4.23 11.73
N ASP A 88 7.72 -3.23 10.97
CA ASP A 88 6.92 -2.52 9.97
C ASP A 88 7.53 -2.76 8.57
N ILE A 89 6.70 -3.20 7.63
CA ILE A 89 7.09 -3.46 6.25
C ILE A 89 6.41 -2.43 5.35
N ILE A 90 7.20 -1.68 4.60
CA ILE A 90 6.72 -0.67 3.67
C ILE A 90 6.94 -1.18 2.24
N MET A 91 5.87 -1.15 1.44
CA MET A 91 5.92 -1.37 -0.01
C MET A 91 5.29 -0.16 -0.69
N ALA A 92 6.11 0.80 -1.12
CA ALA A 92 5.64 2.03 -1.72
C ALA A 92 6.17 2.22 -3.14
N GLY A 93 5.29 2.73 -4.04
CA GLY A 93 5.69 2.98 -5.42
C GLY A 93 5.60 1.76 -6.35
N MET A 94 4.96 0.69 -5.93
CA MET A 94 4.77 -0.54 -6.70
C MET A 94 3.35 -0.66 -7.26
N GLY A 95 3.15 -1.48 -8.29
CA GLY A 95 1.81 -1.87 -8.74
C GLY A 95 1.12 -2.77 -7.70
N GLY A 96 -0.20 -2.56 -7.47
CA GLY A 96 -0.94 -3.33 -6.47
C GLY A 96 -0.96 -4.84 -6.73
N ILE A 97 -1.02 -5.26 -7.99
CA ILE A 97 -0.90 -6.69 -8.36
C ILE A 97 0.45 -7.26 -7.91
N LEU A 98 1.54 -6.49 -8.04
CA LEU A 98 2.86 -6.94 -7.59
C LEU A 98 2.91 -7.02 -6.06
N ILE A 99 2.41 -6.01 -5.36
CA ILE A 99 2.33 -6.02 -3.89
C ILE A 99 1.58 -7.27 -3.40
N ALA A 100 0.38 -7.53 -3.94
CA ALA A 100 -0.40 -8.71 -3.57
C ALA A 100 0.35 -10.01 -3.80
N LYS A 101 1.03 -10.17 -4.94
CA LYS A 101 1.85 -11.37 -5.25
C LYS A 101 3.05 -11.53 -4.32
N LEU A 102 3.71 -10.44 -3.92
CA LEU A 102 4.82 -10.50 -2.98
C LEU A 102 4.35 -10.94 -1.59
N LEU A 103 3.21 -10.43 -1.14
CA LEU A 103 2.61 -10.83 0.13
C LEU A 103 2.09 -12.28 0.10
N GLU A 104 1.48 -12.70 -1.01
CA GLU A 104 0.95 -14.06 -1.18
C GLU A 104 2.02 -15.15 -1.00
N ARG A 105 3.24 -14.91 -1.50
CA ARG A 105 4.34 -15.88 -1.40
C ARG A 105 5.11 -15.81 -0.08
N THR A 106 4.76 -14.88 0.82
CA THR A 106 5.50 -14.63 2.05
C THR A 106 4.63 -14.93 3.28
N GLU A 107 4.56 -16.20 3.70
CA GLU A 107 3.68 -16.64 4.79
C GLU A 107 4.01 -16.00 6.15
N TRP A 108 5.28 -15.68 6.41
CA TRP A 108 5.69 -15.11 7.71
C TRP A 108 5.14 -13.69 7.97
N VAL A 109 4.67 -12.95 6.95
CA VAL A 109 3.99 -11.66 7.15
C VAL A 109 2.62 -11.81 7.85
N LYS A 110 2.07 -13.04 7.91
CA LYS A 110 0.87 -13.37 8.68
C LYS A 110 1.19 -13.47 10.18
N ASN A 111 1.82 -12.45 10.70
CA ASN A 111 2.24 -12.31 12.09
C ASN A 111 1.61 -11.04 12.69
N LYS A 112 0.95 -11.18 13.84
CA LYS A 112 0.22 -10.08 14.52
C LYS A 112 1.11 -8.92 14.97
N ASN A 113 2.42 -9.13 15.04
CA ASN A 113 3.38 -8.10 15.41
C ASN A 113 3.83 -7.25 14.21
N ILE A 114 3.58 -7.73 12.99
CA ILE A 114 3.97 -7.07 11.75
C ILE A 114 2.88 -6.10 11.29
N ARG A 115 3.28 -4.89 10.95
CA ARG A 115 2.47 -3.90 10.26
C ARG A 115 2.89 -3.78 8.81
N LEU A 116 1.93 -3.83 7.91
CA LEU A 116 2.10 -3.57 6.48
C LEU A 116 1.68 -2.14 6.16
N ILE A 117 2.53 -1.39 5.47
CA ILE A 117 2.24 -0.03 4.98
C ILE A 117 2.43 -0.06 3.47
N LEU A 118 1.31 -0.06 2.75
CA LEU A 118 1.26 -0.38 1.33
C LEU A 118 0.79 0.84 0.53
N GLN A 119 1.62 1.31 -0.41
CA GLN A 119 1.26 2.40 -1.31
C GLN A 119 1.27 1.92 -2.76
N PRO A 120 0.15 1.38 -3.26
CA PRO A 120 0.04 0.95 -4.64
C PRO A 120 -0.05 2.15 -5.59
N MET A 121 0.72 2.11 -6.69
CA MET A 121 0.65 3.10 -7.78
C MET A 121 -0.52 2.85 -8.72
N SER A 122 -1.04 1.63 -8.74
CA SER A 122 -2.17 1.16 -9.54
C SER A 122 -2.80 -0.05 -8.87
N HIS A 123 -4.04 -0.40 -9.24
CA HIS A 123 -4.74 -1.61 -8.77
C HIS A 123 -4.74 -1.74 -7.24
N ALA A 124 -5.09 -0.66 -6.53
CA ALA A 124 -5.24 -0.68 -5.08
C ALA A 124 -6.34 -1.67 -4.63
N GLU A 125 -7.33 -1.90 -5.49
CA GLU A 125 -8.38 -2.90 -5.32
C GLU A 125 -7.82 -4.31 -5.11
N GLU A 126 -6.75 -4.69 -5.82
CA GLU A 126 -6.11 -6.00 -5.67
C GLU A 126 -5.43 -6.16 -4.31
N VAL A 127 -4.80 -5.09 -3.82
CA VAL A 127 -4.18 -5.08 -2.48
C VAL A 127 -5.24 -5.26 -1.41
N ARG A 128 -6.34 -4.50 -1.47
CA ARG A 128 -7.42 -4.62 -0.49
C ARG A 128 -8.09 -5.99 -0.54
N SER A 129 -8.37 -6.50 -1.75
CA SER A 129 -8.91 -7.86 -1.93
C SER A 129 -7.99 -8.92 -1.33
N PHE A 130 -6.67 -8.82 -1.57
CA PHE A 130 -5.71 -9.73 -0.97
C PHE A 130 -5.76 -9.66 0.56
N LEU A 131 -5.68 -8.48 1.15
CA LEU A 131 -5.69 -8.28 2.60
C LEU A 131 -6.95 -8.89 3.24
N CYS A 132 -8.11 -8.56 2.70
CA CYS A 132 -9.40 -9.03 3.17
C CYS A 132 -9.53 -10.55 3.13
N ASN A 133 -9.10 -11.16 2.03
CA ASN A 133 -9.23 -12.62 1.82
C ASN A 133 -8.16 -13.44 2.56
N ASN A 134 -7.12 -12.79 3.10
CA ASN A 134 -6.01 -13.46 3.79
C ASN A 134 -5.92 -13.15 5.29
N GLY A 135 -6.97 -12.61 5.89
CA GLY A 135 -7.06 -12.39 7.34
C GLY A 135 -6.29 -11.18 7.84
N PHE A 136 -6.07 -10.17 6.99
CA PHE A 136 -5.53 -8.89 7.41
C PHE A 136 -6.64 -7.86 7.61
N ASP A 137 -6.55 -7.13 8.71
CA ASP A 137 -7.41 -5.98 8.98
C ASP A 137 -6.76 -4.71 8.43
N ILE A 138 -7.47 -3.97 7.61
CA ILE A 138 -7.04 -2.61 7.24
C ILE A 138 -7.30 -1.72 8.45
N ILE A 139 -6.21 -1.31 9.13
CA ILE A 139 -6.28 -0.51 10.35
C ILE A 139 -6.63 0.94 10.02
N GLU A 140 -5.95 1.47 9.01
CA GLU A 140 -6.09 2.85 8.57
C GLU A 140 -5.81 2.94 7.07
N GLU A 141 -6.47 3.88 6.41
CA GLU A 141 -6.18 4.22 5.03
C GLU A 141 -6.26 5.73 4.83
N ARG A 142 -5.27 6.31 4.18
CA ARG A 142 -5.21 7.75 3.89
C ARG A 142 -5.00 7.99 2.41
N THR A 143 -5.55 9.10 1.93
CA THR A 143 -5.28 9.58 0.58
C THR A 143 -4.18 10.64 0.57
N CYS A 144 -3.49 10.76 -0.55
CA CYS A 144 -2.55 11.84 -0.81
C CYS A 144 -2.58 12.26 -2.28
N ARG A 145 -2.18 13.52 -2.54
CA ARG A 145 -1.92 14.00 -3.90
C ARG A 145 -0.43 14.07 -4.13
N ASP A 146 0.04 13.42 -5.19
CA ASP A 146 1.44 13.43 -5.59
C ASP A 146 1.50 13.49 -7.12
N ASP A 147 2.25 14.44 -7.66
CA ASP A 147 2.39 14.68 -9.10
C ASP A 147 1.05 14.70 -9.88
N GLY A 148 0.09 15.46 -9.36
CA GLY A 148 -1.24 15.64 -9.98
C GLY A 148 -2.17 14.42 -9.90
N ARG A 149 -1.73 13.31 -9.29
CA ARG A 149 -2.51 12.09 -9.10
C ARG A 149 -2.91 11.91 -7.64
N ILE A 150 -3.98 11.14 -7.45
CA ILE A 150 -4.42 10.74 -6.10
C ILE A 150 -4.04 9.29 -5.89
N TYR A 151 -3.43 9.02 -4.74
CA TYR A 151 -3.06 7.68 -4.28
C TYR A 151 -3.66 7.41 -2.91
N SER A 152 -3.83 6.13 -2.58
CA SER A 152 -4.08 5.70 -1.22
C SER A 152 -2.83 5.05 -0.63
N VAL A 153 -2.70 5.16 0.69
CA VAL A 153 -1.72 4.44 1.50
C VAL A 153 -2.51 3.61 2.50
N ILE A 154 -2.29 2.32 2.49
CA ILE A 154 -3.04 1.32 3.26
C ILE A 154 -2.15 0.84 4.40
N CYS A 155 -2.63 0.94 5.63
CA CYS A 155 -2.00 0.34 6.81
C CYS A 155 -2.81 -0.90 7.22
N ALA A 156 -2.17 -2.07 7.32
CA ALA A 156 -2.83 -3.31 7.65
C ALA A 156 -2.02 -4.15 8.66
N GLU A 157 -2.73 -4.95 9.45
CA GLU A 157 -2.15 -5.88 10.42
C GLU A 157 -2.87 -7.24 10.29
N TYR A 158 -2.15 -8.33 10.55
CA TYR A 158 -2.73 -9.66 10.50
C TYR A 158 -3.56 -9.94 11.75
N SER A 159 -4.85 -10.28 11.59
CA SER A 159 -5.74 -10.69 12.67
C SER A 159 -6.04 -12.20 12.65
N GLY A 160 -5.88 -12.83 11.49
CA GLY A 160 -6.28 -14.20 11.23
C GLY A 160 -7.80 -14.38 11.01
N LYS A 161 -8.56 -13.28 10.98
CA LYS A 161 -10.00 -13.32 10.76
C LYS A 161 -10.30 -13.01 9.29
N ILE A 162 -11.12 -13.83 8.68
CA ILE A 162 -11.67 -13.59 7.34
C ILE A 162 -13.15 -13.26 7.52
N GLU A 163 -13.50 -12.01 7.32
CA GLU A 163 -14.88 -11.52 7.42
C GLU A 163 -15.41 -11.14 6.04
N ALA A 164 -16.73 -11.22 5.86
CA ALA A 164 -17.35 -10.74 4.64
C ALA A 164 -17.31 -9.21 4.60
N PHE A 165 -16.81 -8.66 3.51
CA PHE A 165 -16.75 -7.21 3.29
C PHE A 165 -17.96 -6.72 2.50
N PRO A 166 -18.36 -5.45 2.68
CA PRO A 166 -19.39 -4.84 1.86
C PRO A 166 -19.02 -4.88 0.38
N GLN A 167 -20.02 -4.97 -0.46
CA GLN A 167 -19.85 -5.00 -1.89
C GLN A 167 -19.12 -3.76 -2.41
N GLY A 168 -18.10 -3.94 -3.26
CA GLY A 168 -17.27 -2.85 -3.78
C GLY A 168 -16.25 -2.29 -2.79
N TYR A 169 -16.14 -2.89 -1.58
CA TYR A 169 -15.19 -2.45 -0.56
C TYR A 169 -13.75 -2.35 -1.09
N GLU A 170 -13.35 -3.24 -1.97
CA GLU A 170 -12.03 -3.24 -2.60
C GLU A 170 -11.71 -1.94 -3.35
N PHE A 171 -12.71 -1.15 -3.75
CA PHE A 171 -12.52 0.12 -4.47
C PHE A 171 -12.45 1.35 -3.57
N TYR A 172 -13.02 1.29 -2.35
CA TYR A 172 -12.98 2.42 -1.43
C TYR A 172 -12.26 2.10 -0.10
N GLY A 173 -12.15 0.82 0.30
CA GLY A 173 -11.42 0.40 1.48
C GLY A 173 -11.91 1.06 2.77
N LYS A 174 -10.95 1.45 3.60
CA LYS A 174 -11.19 2.15 4.88
C LYS A 174 -10.97 3.67 4.75
N LEU A 175 -11.24 4.23 3.58
CA LEU A 175 -11.16 5.67 3.37
C LEU A 175 -12.27 6.40 4.13
N ASP A 176 -12.01 7.65 4.53
CA ASP A 176 -13.02 8.51 5.16
C ASP A 176 -13.93 9.12 4.07
N PRO A 177 -15.26 8.86 4.10
CA PRO A 177 -16.19 9.44 3.16
C PRO A 177 -16.34 10.97 3.28
N ASN A 178 -15.83 11.58 4.36
CA ASN A 178 -15.80 13.03 4.55
C ASN A 178 -14.51 13.67 4.00
N ASP A 179 -13.50 12.90 3.61
CA ASP A 179 -12.31 13.42 2.96
C ASP A 179 -12.58 13.68 1.46
N ASP A 180 -12.49 14.94 1.05
CA ASP A 180 -12.69 15.37 -0.33
C ASP A 180 -11.74 14.68 -1.34
N ILE A 181 -10.53 14.30 -0.91
CA ILE A 181 -9.56 13.63 -1.77
C ILE A 181 -9.97 12.18 -1.95
N ALA A 182 -10.39 11.51 -0.87
CA ALA A 182 -10.91 10.16 -0.90
C ALA A 182 -12.17 10.07 -1.79
N ARG A 183 -13.12 10.99 -1.63
CA ARG A 183 -14.31 11.07 -2.48
C ARG A 183 -13.96 11.16 -3.96
N LYS A 184 -13.05 12.06 -4.33
CA LYS A 184 -12.58 12.21 -5.73
C LYS A 184 -11.91 10.95 -6.26
N LEU A 185 -11.17 10.21 -5.41
CA LEU A 185 -10.59 8.92 -5.79
C LEU A 185 -11.70 7.90 -6.11
N VAL A 186 -12.67 7.76 -5.21
CA VAL A 186 -13.79 6.80 -5.35
C VAL A 186 -14.70 7.19 -6.52
N GLU A 187 -15.06 8.47 -6.70
CA GLU A 187 -15.83 8.96 -7.86
C GLU A 187 -15.16 8.59 -9.19
N ARG A 188 -13.84 8.73 -9.28
CA ARG A 188 -13.08 8.35 -10.47
C ARG A 188 -13.13 6.85 -10.73
N GLN A 189 -13.02 6.02 -9.69
CA GLN A 189 -13.16 4.56 -9.81
C GLN A 189 -14.58 4.17 -10.22
N HIS A 190 -15.59 4.74 -9.58
CA HIS A 190 -16.99 4.53 -9.91
C HIS A 190 -17.27 4.83 -11.39
N LYS A 191 -16.84 6.01 -11.88
CA LYS A 191 -16.99 6.37 -13.29
C LYS A 191 -16.31 5.36 -14.22
N ARG A 192 -15.11 4.91 -13.89
CA ARG A 192 -14.36 3.91 -14.67
C ARG A 192 -15.13 2.59 -14.77
N LEU A 193 -15.63 2.08 -13.65
CA LEU A 193 -16.36 0.81 -13.60
C LEU A 193 -17.72 0.91 -14.29
N LYS A 194 -18.42 2.02 -14.14
CA LYS A 194 -19.70 2.26 -14.81
C LYS A 194 -19.54 2.23 -16.32
N ILE A 195 -18.53 2.91 -16.87
CA ILE A 195 -18.23 2.86 -18.30
C ILE A 195 -17.87 1.43 -18.72
N ARG A 196 -17.06 0.71 -17.93
CA ARG A 196 -16.69 -0.67 -18.22
C ARG A 196 -17.90 -1.59 -18.28
N ALA A 197 -18.79 -1.51 -17.29
CA ALA A 197 -20.02 -2.29 -17.23
C ALA A 197 -20.91 -2.04 -18.47
N SER A 198 -21.17 -0.77 -18.81
CA SER A 198 -21.97 -0.40 -19.99
C SER A 198 -21.38 -0.97 -21.28
N SER A 199 -20.07 -0.80 -21.49
CA SER A 199 -19.41 -1.33 -22.70
C SER A 199 -19.48 -2.86 -22.81
N LEU A 200 -19.36 -3.57 -21.69
CA LEU A 200 -19.49 -5.04 -21.66
C LEU A 200 -20.92 -5.50 -21.95
N ARG A 201 -21.93 -4.79 -21.42
CA ARG A 201 -23.35 -5.04 -21.71
C ARG A 201 -23.70 -4.81 -23.16
N GLU A 202 -23.27 -3.66 -23.72
CA GLU A 202 -23.50 -3.31 -25.12
C GLU A 202 -22.87 -4.32 -26.09
N ALA A 203 -21.66 -4.80 -25.76
CA ALA A 203 -20.97 -5.81 -26.53
C ALA A 203 -21.51 -7.24 -26.32
N ASN A 204 -22.40 -7.47 -25.38
CA ASN A 204 -22.85 -8.78 -24.90
C ASN A 204 -21.68 -9.73 -24.62
N PHE A 205 -20.65 -9.21 -23.93
CA PHE A 205 -19.38 -9.89 -23.67
C PHE A 205 -19.02 -9.81 -22.20
N LYS A 206 -18.55 -10.91 -21.60
CA LYS A 206 -18.14 -11.02 -20.19
C LYS A 206 -19.20 -10.44 -19.23
N LEU A 207 -20.41 -10.94 -19.33
CA LEU A 207 -21.55 -10.43 -18.56
C LEU A 207 -21.36 -10.54 -17.05
N ASP A 208 -20.62 -11.56 -16.58
CA ASP A 208 -20.26 -11.71 -15.16
C ASP A 208 -19.35 -10.55 -14.67
N GLU A 209 -18.41 -10.10 -15.53
CA GLU A 209 -17.56 -8.93 -15.24
C GLU A 209 -18.39 -7.64 -15.22
N ALA A 210 -19.38 -7.53 -16.14
CA ALA A 210 -20.30 -6.39 -16.14
C ALA A 210 -21.12 -6.34 -14.84
N GLU A 211 -21.68 -7.47 -14.41
CA GLU A 211 -22.44 -7.58 -13.16
C GLU A 211 -21.56 -7.25 -11.93
N TYR A 212 -20.32 -7.74 -11.89
CA TYR A 212 -19.36 -7.39 -10.85
C TYR A 212 -19.12 -5.87 -10.79
N CYS A 213 -18.86 -5.22 -11.94
CA CYS A 213 -18.67 -3.77 -12.00
C CYS A 213 -19.92 -3.00 -11.53
N GLU A 214 -21.12 -3.44 -11.92
CA GLU A 214 -22.38 -2.84 -11.49
C GLU A 214 -22.57 -2.93 -9.98
N LYS A 215 -22.33 -4.11 -9.43
CA LYS A 215 -22.37 -4.36 -7.99
C LYS A 215 -21.36 -3.51 -7.22
N ALA A 216 -20.12 -3.42 -7.69
CA ALA A 216 -19.10 -2.57 -7.08
C ALA A 216 -19.48 -1.09 -7.12
N CYS A 217 -20.14 -0.63 -8.19
CA CYS A 217 -20.67 0.73 -8.28
C CYS A 217 -21.68 1.03 -7.17
N LEU A 218 -22.58 0.09 -6.85
CA LEU A 218 -23.57 0.27 -5.76
C LEU A 218 -22.88 0.45 -4.40
N GLY A 219 -21.83 -0.33 -4.11
CA GLY A 219 -21.06 -0.18 -2.87
C GLY A 219 -20.35 1.17 -2.78
N MET A 220 -19.76 1.63 -3.91
CA MET A 220 -19.13 2.96 -3.97
C MET A 220 -20.16 4.11 -3.84
N GLU A 221 -21.36 3.96 -4.38
CA GLU A 221 -22.44 4.93 -4.21
C GLU A 221 -22.85 5.06 -2.74
N SER A 222 -22.94 3.96 -2.00
CA SER A 222 -23.17 3.97 -0.55
C SER A 222 -22.06 4.75 0.19
N PHE A 223 -20.79 4.50 -0.15
CA PHE A 223 -19.67 5.27 0.41
C PHE A 223 -19.79 6.77 0.09
N LEU A 224 -20.08 7.13 -1.16
CA LEU A 224 -20.19 8.53 -1.60
C LEU A 224 -21.39 9.27 -1.00
N ASN A 225 -22.45 8.57 -0.64
CA ASN A 225 -23.63 9.13 0.04
C ASN A 225 -23.45 9.22 1.57
N GLY A 226 -22.25 8.96 2.09
CA GLY A 226 -21.92 9.12 3.51
C GLY A 226 -22.12 7.87 4.36
N GLY A 227 -22.27 6.69 3.72
CA GLY A 227 -22.44 5.42 4.40
C GLY A 227 -23.58 5.48 5.42
N GLU A 228 -24.80 5.18 5.05
CA GLU A 228 -25.84 4.95 6.05
C GLU A 228 -25.34 3.88 7.03
N LYS A 229 -25.33 4.25 8.32
CA LYS A 229 -24.92 3.41 9.43
C LYS A 229 -25.89 2.25 9.66
#